data_1f2c6317ec7022d1f18593f75ffe03b9
#
_entry.id   1f2c6317ec7022d1f18593f75ffe03b9
#
_cell.length_a   1.000
_cell.length_b   1.000
_cell.length_c   1.000
_cell.angle_alpha   90.00
_cell.angle_beta   90.00
_cell.angle_gamma   90.00
#
_symmetry.space_group_name_H-M   'P 1'
#
loop_
_entity.id
_entity.type
_entity.pdbx_description
1 polymer ?
#
loop_
_entity_poly.entity_id
_entity_poly.type
_entity_poly.pdbx_seq_one_letter_code
_entity_poly.pdbx_strand_id
1 'polypeptide(L)' 'MKYQIEITGMHCTGCSSLIKITLEEEGLTDVSVDVNTNSAAFVSSINDKSKVKEVLDKVFADLPGYSYTNIQIM' A
#
# COMPACT_ATOMS: atom_id res chain seq x y z
N MET A 1 4.77 13.19 2.00
CA MET A 1 4.80 12.99 0.55
C MET A 1 3.78 11.91 0.18
N LYS A 2 3.20 12.04 -0.97
CA LYS A 2 2.22 11.07 -1.44
C LYS A 2 2.89 10.02 -2.31
N TYR A 3 2.57 8.77 -2.05
CA TYR A 3 3.14 7.64 -2.76
C TYR A 3 2.02 6.83 -3.41
N GLN A 4 2.36 6.16 -4.49
CA GLN A 4 1.44 5.26 -5.17
C GLN A 4 2.16 3.95 -5.46
N ILE A 5 1.47 2.85 -5.26
CA ILE A 5 2.00 1.51 -5.55
C ILE A 5 1.00 0.73 -6.37
N GLU A 6 1.48 -0.26 -7.10
CA GLU A 6 0.64 -1.24 -7.76
C GLU A 6 0.62 -2.51 -6.92
N ILE A 7 -0.55 -3.11 -6.78
CA ILE A 7 -0.75 -4.30 -5.95
C ILE A 7 -1.14 -5.46 -6.85
N THR A 8 -0.54 -6.61 -6.61
CA THR A 8 -0.90 -7.85 -7.29
C THR A 8 -1.52 -8.82 -6.29
N GLY A 9 -2.39 -9.70 -6.79
CA GLY A 9 -3.08 -10.69 -5.95
C GLY A 9 -4.41 -10.22 -5.38
N MET A 10 -4.84 -9.02 -5.72
CA MET A 10 -6.09 -8.45 -5.23
C MET A 10 -7.24 -8.91 -6.12
N HIS A 11 -8.08 -9.81 -5.61
CA HIS A 11 -9.13 -10.45 -6.41
C HIS A 11 -10.55 -10.20 -5.93
N CYS A 12 -10.72 -9.49 -4.81
CA CYS A 12 -12.06 -9.27 -4.25
C CYS A 12 -12.14 -7.89 -3.62
N THR A 13 -13.38 -7.41 -3.44
CA THR A 13 -13.61 -6.09 -2.86
C THR A 13 -13.18 -6.00 -1.40
N GLY A 14 -13.30 -7.10 -0.66
CA GLY A 14 -12.85 -7.13 0.74
C GLY A 14 -11.35 -6.98 0.90
N CYS A 15 -10.59 -7.33 -0.14
CA CYS A 15 -9.13 -7.22 -0.09
C CYS A 15 -8.67 -5.78 0.01
N SER A 16 -9.35 -4.86 -0.66
CA SER A 16 -8.99 -3.45 -0.61
C SER A 16 -9.15 -2.88 0.79
N SER A 17 -10.21 -3.26 1.48
CA SER A 17 -10.44 -2.81 2.86
C SER A 17 -9.36 -3.32 3.80
N LEU A 18 -8.97 -4.57 3.65
CA LEU A 18 -7.92 -5.18 4.48
C LEU A 18 -6.59 -4.47 4.28
N ILE A 19 -6.23 -4.23 3.02
CA ILE A 19 -4.98 -3.54 2.69
C ILE A 19 -5.01 -2.12 3.25
N LYS A 20 -6.13 -1.42 3.08
CA LYS A 20 -6.27 -0.06 3.59
C LYS A 20 -6.07 0.00 5.11
N ILE A 21 -6.74 -0.87 5.84
CA ILE A 21 -6.64 -0.90 7.30
C ILE A 21 -5.21 -1.21 7.73
N THR A 22 -4.57 -2.17 7.09
CA THR A 22 -3.21 -2.56 7.43
C THR A 22 -2.23 -1.41 7.19
N LEU A 23 -2.39 -0.69 6.08
CA LEU A 23 -1.55 0.48 5.80
C LEU A 23 -1.77 1.59 6.82
N GLU A 24 -3.02 1.84 7.21
CA GLU A 24 -3.32 2.85 8.21
C GLU A 24 -2.73 2.51 9.57
N GLU A 25 -2.67 1.24 9.92
CA GLU A 25 -2.07 0.79 11.17
C GLU A 25 -0.57 1.06 11.22
N GLU A 26 0.08 1.18 10.08
CA GLU A 26 1.50 1.51 10.01
C GLU A 26 1.76 3.02 10.04
N GLY A 27 0.75 3.82 10.29
CA GLY A 27 0.88 5.26 10.42
C GLY A 27 0.75 6.05 9.13
N LEU A 28 0.34 5.39 8.06
CA LEU A 28 0.09 6.05 6.78
C LEU A 28 -1.27 6.73 6.81
N THR A 29 -1.38 7.87 6.11
CA THR A 29 -2.63 8.64 6.06
C THR A 29 -3.12 8.76 4.64
N ASP A 30 -4.37 9.19 4.47
CA ASP A 30 -5.02 9.34 3.16
C ASP A 30 -4.86 8.09 2.30
N VAL A 31 -4.98 6.93 2.93
CA VAL A 31 -4.85 5.66 2.23
C VAL A 31 -6.05 5.44 1.34
N SER A 32 -5.80 5.17 0.08
CA SER A 32 -6.84 4.88 -0.91
C SER A 32 -6.41 3.67 -1.72
N VAL A 33 -7.27 2.67 -1.79
CA VAL A 33 -7.00 1.46 -2.55
C VAL A 33 -8.05 1.31 -3.64
N ASP A 34 -7.60 1.12 -4.88
CA ASP A 34 -8.49 0.98 -6.02
C ASP A 34 -8.35 -0.43 -6.61
N VAL A 35 -9.44 -1.20 -6.49
CA VAL A 35 -9.48 -2.57 -6.99
C VAL A 35 -9.48 -2.60 -8.52
N ASN A 36 -10.07 -1.60 -9.15
CA ASN A 36 -10.19 -1.55 -10.61
C ASN A 36 -8.85 -1.38 -11.29
N THR A 37 -7.95 -0.63 -10.67
CA THR A 37 -6.61 -0.40 -11.20
C THR A 37 -5.54 -1.20 -10.48
N ASN A 38 -5.93 -1.95 -9.45
CA ASN A 38 -5.02 -2.72 -8.61
C ASN A 38 -3.89 -1.85 -8.05
N SER A 39 -4.26 -0.67 -7.57
CA SER A 39 -3.29 0.29 -7.06
C SER A 39 -3.72 0.84 -5.72
N ALA A 40 -2.77 1.41 -4.99
CA ALA A 40 -3.03 2.07 -3.73
C ALA A 40 -2.23 3.36 -3.68
N ALA A 41 -2.81 4.38 -3.05
CA ALA A 41 -2.13 5.64 -2.82
C ALA A 41 -2.21 5.96 -1.33
N PHE A 42 -1.18 6.58 -0.81
CA PHE A 42 -1.14 6.96 0.59
C PHE A 42 -0.19 8.13 0.79
N VAL A 43 -0.36 8.81 1.92
CA VAL A 43 0.53 9.90 2.31
C VAL A 43 1.36 9.43 3.49
N SER A 44 2.66 9.67 3.41
CA SER A 44 3.58 9.35 4.49
C SER A 44 4.39 10.60 4.84
N SER A 45 4.69 10.77 6.13
CA SER A 45 5.61 11.81 6.59
C SER A 45 7.06 11.44 6.31
N ILE A 46 7.32 10.21 5.91
CA ILE A 46 8.66 9.73 5.58
C ILE A 46 9.02 10.22 4.18
N ASN A 47 10.13 10.93 4.07
CA ASN A 47 10.60 11.44 2.78
C ASN A 47 11.59 10.49 2.09
N ASP A 48 11.79 9.32 2.64
CA ASP A 48 12.74 8.34 2.15
C ASP A 48 12.01 7.14 1.57
N LYS A 49 12.15 6.95 0.26
CA LYS A 49 11.51 5.84 -0.45
C LYS A 49 11.94 4.48 0.10
N SER A 50 13.18 4.36 0.53
CA SER A 50 13.69 3.11 1.10
C SER A 50 12.95 2.74 2.37
N LYS A 51 12.68 3.72 3.24
CA LYS A 51 11.93 3.47 4.47
C LYS A 51 10.47 3.13 4.18
N VAL A 52 9.88 3.80 3.22
CA VAL A 52 8.51 3.47 2.79
C VAL A 52 8.47 2.04 2.27
N LYS A 53 9.47 1.63 1.51
CA LYS A 53 9.55 0.26 1.03
C LYS A 53 9.64 -0.74 2.19
N GLU A 54 10.39 -0.43 3.23
CA GLU A 54 10.48 -1.30 4.40
C GLU A 54 9.12 -1.46 5.08
N VAL A 55 8.38 -0.36 5.21
CA VAL A 55 7.03 -0.40 5.77
C VAL A 55 6.11 -1.26 4.91
N LEU A 56 6.19 -1.11 3.60
CA LEU A 56 5.38 -1.89 2.67
C LEU A 56 5.75 -3.37 2.72
N ASP A 57 7.03 -3.69 2.79
CA ASP A 57 7.48 -5.07 2.93
C ASP A 57 6.90 -5.71 4.19
N LYS A 58 6.89 -4.97 5.28
CA LYS A 58 6.33 -5.45 6.53
C LYS A 58 4.82 -5.67 6.42
N VAL A 59 4.11 -4.72 5.83
CA VAL A 59 2.66 -4.79 5.64
C VAL A 59 2.31 -6.01 4.78
N PHE A 60 2.97 -6.17 3.65
CA PHE A 60 2.65 -7.25 2.73
C PHE A 60 3.17 -8.60 3.19
N ALA A 61 4.10 -8.64 4.14
CA ALA A 61 4.49 -9.89 4.80
C ALA A 61 3.33 -10.46 5.61
N ASP A 62 2.47 -9.60 6.14
CA ASP A 62 1.28 -10.02 6.88
C ASP A 62 0.07 -10.28 5.98
N LEU A 63 0.23 -10.09 4.68
CA LEU A 63 -0.83 -10.28 3.68
C LEU A 63 -0.39 -11.32 2.66
N PRO A 64 -0.42 -12.61 3.01
CA PRO A 64 0.00 -13.66 2.09
C PRO A 64 -0.87 -13.68 0.84
N GLY A 65 -0.24 -13.83 -0.31
CA GLY A 65 -0.92 -13.79 -1.59
C GLY A 65 -0.96 -12.43 -2.24
N TYR A 66 -0.51 -11.39 -1.56
CA TYR A 66 -0.45 -10.03 -2.11
C TYR A 66 0.99 -9.59 -2.27
N SER A 67 1.22 -8.80 -3.32
CA SER A 67 2.53 -8.20 -3.58
C SER A 67 2.33 -6.77 -4.07
N TYR A 68 3.35 -5.96 -3.95
CA TYR A 68 3.33 -4.61 -4.49
C TYR A 68 4.50 -4.41 -5.44
N THR A 69 4.32 -3.50 -6.38
CA THR A 69 5.37 -3.12 -7.34
C THR A 69 5.24 -1.63 -7.64
N ASN A 70 6.23 -1.09 -8.33
CA ASN A 70 6.20 0.28 -8.87
C ASN A 70 5.85 1.34 -7.84
N ILE A 71 6.68 1.46 -6.81
CA ILE A 71 6.53 2.55 -5.85
C ILE A 71 6.83 3.87 -6.57
N GLN A 72 5.85 4.77 -6.59
CA GLN A 72 5.98 6.07 -7.24
C GLN A 72 5.72 7.17 -6.23
N ILE A 73 6.44 8.25 -6.36
CA ILE A 73 6.21 9.47 -5.58
C ILE A 73 5.38 10.41 -6.43
N MET A 74 4.28 10.84 -5.86
CA MET A 74 3.34 11.73 -6.55
C MET A 74 3.53 13.18 -6.13
#